data_7ebc70a46ee9aabd17ca87172ea160b0
#
_entry.id   7ebc70a46ee9aabd17ca87172ea160b0
#
_cell.length_a   1.000
_cell.length_b   1.000
_cell.length_c   1.000
_cell.angle_alpha   90.00
_cell.angle_beta   90.00
_cell.angle_gamma   90.00
#
_symmetry.space_group_name_H-M   'P 1'
#
loop_
_entity.id
_entity.type
_entity.pdbx_description
1 polymer ?
#
loop_
_entity_poly.entity_id
_entity_poly.type
_entity_poly.pdbx_seq_one_letter_code
_entity_poly.pdbx_strand_id
1 'polypeptide(L)'
;DRECPAIKIAKENGISYSVLEKKVLGKSFFEEFEKIVPIDTNLIVLAGFLPIIPKWICEKWERKIINIHPSLLPKYGGKGMYGVKVQEAILRNHEKYAGCTVHYVDSEIDTGEIIAQKKILVMENESAWELGGRVFNEEIILLPLAIKHIREAMKVIP
;
A
#
# COMPACT_ATOMS: atom_id res chain seq x y z
N ASP A 1 -8.06 -13.31 -0.19
CA ASP A 1 -8.77 -14.27 -1.04
C ASP A 1 -8.09 -15.65 -1.10
N ARG A 2 -7.14 -15.91 -0.23
CA ARG A 2 -6.45 -17.19 -0.04
C ARG A 2 -5.71 -17.18 1.30
N GLU A 3 -5.32 -18.34 1.79
CA GLU A 3 -4.44 -18.44 2.94
C GLU A 3 -3.12 -17.71 2.66
N CYS A 4 -2.74 -16.85 3.57
CA CYS A 4 -1.53 -16.03 3.41
C CYS A 4 -0.74 -15.95 4.73
N PRO A 5 0.57 -15.70 4.69
CA PRO A 5 1.41 -15.63 5.88
C PRO A 5 0.94 -14.61 6.93
N ALA A 6 0.26 -13.53 6.52
CA ALA A 6 -0.27 -12.53 7.45
C ALA A 6 -1.31 -13.09 8.43
N ILE A 7 -2.14 -14.06 8.00
CA ILE A 7 -3.12 -14.74 8.89
C ILE A 7 -2.38 -15.51 9.99
N LYS A 8 -1.31 -16.22 9.63
CA LYS A 8 -0.48 -16.96 10.59
C LYS A 8 0.14 -16.01 11.60
N ILE A 9 0.75 -14.92 11.12
CA ILE A 9 1.37 -13.89 11.97
C ILE A 9 0.33 -13.26 12.90
N ALA A 10 -0.86 -12.94 12.43
CA ALA A 10 -1.94 -12.39 13.25
C ALA A 10 -2.33 -13.37 14.38
N LYS A 11 -2.53 -14.66 14.05
CA LYS A 11 -2.84 -15.70 15.03
C LYS A 11 -1.76 -15.84 16.11
N GLU A 12 -0.50 -15.92 15.69
CA GLU A 12 0.65 -16.10 16.60
C GLU A 12 0.86 -14.90 17.53
N ASN A 13 0.41 -13.71 17.13
CA ASN A 13 0.55 -12.48 17.91
C ASN A 13 -0.76 -12.02 18.58
N GLY A 14 -1.83 -12.82 18.57
CA GLY A 14 -3.12 -12.46 19.17
C GLY A 14 -3.80 -11.26 18.52
N ILE A 15 -3.49 -10.97 17.25
CA ILE A 15 -4.10 -9.89 16.48
C ILE A 15 -5.41 -10.39 15.85
N SER A 16 -6.49 -9.66 16.08
CA SER A 16 -7.78 -9.94 15.44
C SER A 16 -7.65 -9.85 13.92
N TYR A 17 -8.26 -10.78 13.22
CA TYR A 17 -8.26 -10.79 11.75
C TYR A 17 -9.62 -11.22 11.20
N SER A 18 -9.91 -10.78 9.98
CA SER A 18 -11.05 -11.22 9.18
C SER A 18 -10.60 -11.50 7.76
N VAL A 19 -11.22 -12.47 7.11
CA VAL A 19 -10.95 -12.81 5.72
C VAL A 19 -12.16 -12.43 4.88
N LEU A 20 -11.97 -11.49 3.96
CA LEU A 20 -12.97 -11.09 2.98
C LEU A 20 -12.53 -11.57 1.60
N GLU A 21 -13.33 -12.43 0.97
CA GLU A 21 -13.04 -12.93 -0.36
C GLU A 21 -13.79 -12.11 -1.42
N LYS A 22 -13.06 -11.20 -2.10
CA LYS A 22 -13.64 -10.35 -3.14
C LYS A 22 -14.35 -11.14 -4.25
N LYS A 23 -13.86 -12.33 -4.59
CA LYS A 23 -14.49 -13.21 -5.59
C LYS A 23 -15.87 -13.71 -5.14
N VAL A 24 -16.04 -13.91 -3.84
CA VAL A 24 -17.31 -14.37 -3.24
C VAL A 24 -18.25 -13.19 -3.03
N LEU A 25 -17.75 -12.10 -2.47
CA LEU A 25 -18.55 -10.92 -2.09
C LEU A 25 -18.90 -10.02 -3.28
N GLY A 26 -18.11 -10.06 -4.36
CA GLY A 26 -18.37 -9.27 -5.55
C GLY A 26 -18.53 -7.77 -5.25
N LYS A 27 -19.70 -7.22 -5.57
CA LYS A 27 -20.01 -5.79 -5.37
C LYS A 27 -20.14 -5.40 -3.89
N SER A 28 -20.53 -6.32 -3.01
CA SER A 28 -20.69 -6.08 -1.58
C SER A 28 -19.36 -6.08 -0.80
N PHE A 29 -18.23 -6.31 -1.45
CA PHE A 29 -16.93 -6.42 -0.80
C PHE A 29 -16.61 -5.23 0.11
N PHE A 30 -16.82 -4.01 -0.35
CA PHE A 30 -16.49 -2.81 0.42
C PHE A 30 -17.54 -2.48 1.49
N GLU A 31 -18.79 -2.90 1.30
CA GLU A 31 -19.83 -2.81 2.32
C GLU A 31 -19.53 -3.77 3.49
N GLU A 32 -19.10 -4.99 3.19
CA GLU A 32 -18.67 -5.94 4.21
C GLU A 32 -17.36 -5.51 4.90
N PHE A 33 -16.41 -4.93 4.14
CA PHE A 33 -15.21 -4.32 4.70
C PHE A 33 -15.58 -3.25 5.75
N GLU A 34 -16.51 -2.34 5.43
CA GLU A 34 -16.96 -1.29 6.34
C GLU A 34 -17.55 -1.83 7.65
N LYS A 35 -18.29 -2.93 7.58
CA LYS A 35 -18.90 -3.54 8.77
C LYS A 35 -17.89 -4.13 9.75
N ILE A 36 -16.74 -4.57 9.25
CA ILE A 36 -15.70 -5.22 10.08
C ILE A 36 -14.64 -4.26 10.58
N VAL A 37 -14.51 -3.06 10.00
CA VAL A 37 -13.56 -2.05 10.48
C VAL A 37 -14.05 -1.50 11.81
N PRO A 38 -13.25 -1.60 12.90
CA PRO A 38 -13.64 -1.06 14.19
C PRO A 38 -13.91 0.45 14.14
N ILE A 39 -14.92 0.90 14.89
CA ILE A 39 -15.34 2.31 14.85
C ILE A 39 -14.28 3.29 15.38
N ASP A 40 -13.37 2.80 16.21
CA ASP A 40 -12.26 3.55 16.79
C ASP A 40 -10.96 3.46 15.95
N THR A 41 -11.07 2.94 14.72
CA THR A 41 -9.92 2.87 13.80
C THR A 41 -9.43 4.27 13.43
N ASN A 42 -8.16 4.53 13.67
CA ASN A 42 -7.52 5.81 13.36
C ASN A 42 -6.75 5.80 12.05
N LEU A 43 -6.29 4.63 11.60
CA LEU A 43 -5.51 4.48 10.38
C LEU A 43 -5.76 3.12 9.74
N ILE A 44 -6.00 3.11 8.45
CA ILE A 44 -6.10 1.91 7.60
C ILE A 44 -4.84 1.85 6.74
N VAL A 45 -4.14 0.73 6.79
CA VAL A 45 -2.89 0.53 6.04
C VAL A 45 -3.12 -0.50 4.95
N LEU A 46 -2.91 -0.10 3.70
CA LEU A 46 -2.95 -0.99 2.55
C LEU A 46 -1.53 -1.49 2.26
N ALA A 47 -1.34 -2.80 2.31
CA ALA A 47 -0.08 -3.47 1.98
C ALA A 47 -0.38 -4.65 1.04
N GLY A 48 -0.01 -4.53 -0.23
CA GLY A 48 -0.34 -5.53 -1.25
C GLY A 48 -1.83 -5.63 -1.56
N PHE A 49 -2.59 -4.57 -1.32
CA PHE A 49 -4.02 -4.52 -1.59
C PHE A 49 -4.26 -4.05 -3.03
N LEU A 50 -4.82 -4.93 -3.88
CA LEU A 50 -5.00 -4.65 -5.31
C LEU A 50 -6.37 -4.06 -5.70
N PRO A 51 -7.47 -4.27 -4.95
CA PRO A 51 -8.75 -3.67 -5.30
C PRO A 51 -8.69 -2.15 -5.22
N ILE A 52 -9.27 -1.46 -6.22
CA ILE A 52 -9.42 0.00 -6.20
C ILE A 52 -10.44 0.35 -5.12
N ILE A 53 -10.05 1.23 -4.19
CA ILE A 53 -10.91 1.74 -3.13
C ILE A 53 -11.99 2.65 -3.76
N PRO A 54 -13.28 2.42 -3.52
CA PRO A 54 -14.32 3.28 -4.06
C PRO A 54 -14.31 4.65 -3.40
N LYS A 55 -14.71 5.67 -4.18
CA LYS A 55 -14.72 7.07 -3.77
C LYS A 55 -15.37 7.30 -2.39
N TRP A 56 -16.52 6.67 -2.14
CA TRP A 56 -17.25 6.85 -0.86
C TRP A 56 -16.46 6.34 0.37
N ILE A 57 -15.59 5.31 0.21
CA ILE A 57 -14.66 4.88 1.27
C ILE A 57 -13.57 5.92 1.46
N CYS A 58 -12.98 6.43 0.37
CA CYS A 58 -11.95 7.46 0.44
C CYS A 58 -12.46 8.72 1.14
N GLU A 59 -13.69 9.16 0.83
CA GLU A 59 -14.33 10.32 1.46
C GLU A 59 -14.61 10.08 2.95
N LYS A 60 -15.14 8.89 3.30
CA LYS A 60 -15.40 8.53 4.69
C LYS A 60 -14.15 8.44 5.55
N TRP A 61 -13.07 7.96 4.98
CA TRP A 61 -11.79 7.74 5.64
C TRP A 61 -10.73 8.73 5.16
N GLU A 62 -11.12 9.95 4.83
CA GLU A 62 -10.23 10.98 4.35
C GLU A 62 -9.00 11.13 5.27
N ARG A 63 -7.79 11.08 4.66
CA ARG A 63 -6.49 11.10 5.34
C ARG A 63 -6.29 10.01 6.42
N LYS A 64 -7.08 8.96 6.39
CA LYS A 64 -6.97 7.81 7.30
C LYS A 64 -6.67 6.49 6.59
N ILE A 65 -6.54 6.49 5.27
CA ILE A 65 -6.08 5.34 4.49
C ILE A 65 -4.73 5.69 3.89
N ILE A 66 -3.75 4.83 4.10
CA ILE A 66 -2.44 4.93 3.44
C ILE A 66 -2.15 3.68 2.65
N ASN A 67 -1.37 3.83 1.58
CA ASN A 67 -0.90 2.73 0.74
C ASN A 67 0.62 2.82 0.57
N ILE A 68 1.26 1.67 0.37
CA ILE A 68 2.63 1.61 -0.11
C ILE A 68 2.65 1.15 -1.56
N HIS A 69 3.32 1.93 -2.42
CA HIS A 69 3.40 1.69 -3.85
C HIS A 69 4.87 1.49 -4.28
N PRO A 70 5.19 0.47 -5.11
CA PRO A 70 6.57 0.09 -5.42
C PRO A 70 7.23 0.96 -6.49
N SER A 71 6.97 2.27 -6.49
CA SER A 71 7.65 3.26 -7.33
C SER A 71 7.84 4.59 -6.63
N LEU A 72 8.61 5.48 -7.26
CA LEU A 72 8.71 6.89 -6.88
C LEU A 72 7.56 7.68 -7.51
N LEU A 73 6.40 7.71 -6.86
CA LEU A 73 5.24 8.48 -7.34
C LEU A 73 5.61 9.96 -7.60
N PRO A 74 4.97 10.60 -8.58
CA PRO A 74 3.86 10.14 -9.41
C PRO A 74 4.24 9.21 -10.58
N LYS A 75 5.54 8.96 -10.81
CA LYS A 75 5.98 8.06 -11.88
C LYS A 75 5.57 6.62 -11.57
N TYR A 76 5.12 5.90 -12.60
CA TYR A 76 4.75 4.48 -12.51
C TYR A 76 3.66 4.19 -11.47
N GLY A 77 2.77 5.15 -11.22
CA GLY A 77 1.50 4.98 -10.52
C GLY A 77 0.34 4.81 -11.48
N GLY A 78 -0.86 4.59 -10.94
CA GLY A 78 -2.10 4.55 -11.69
C GLY A 78 -2.50 3.18 -12.22
N LYS A 79 -3.52 3.17 -13.06
CA LYS A 79 -4.18 1.95 -13.54
C LYS A 79 -3.21 0.99 -14.23
N GLY A 80 -3.13 -0.24 -13.73
CA GLY A 80 -2.29 -1.31 -14.30
C GLY A 80 -0.87 -1.34 -13.75
N MET A 81 -0.44 -0.36 -12.96
CA MET A 81 0.87 -0.31 -12.32
C MET A 81 0.86 -0.99 -10.96
N TYR A 82 1.15 -2.28 -10.92
CA TYR A 82 1.23 -3.09 -9.70
C TYR A 82 2.18 -4.28 -9.87
N GLY A 83 2.75 -4.73 -8.77
CA GLY A 83 3.67 -5.87 -8.74
C GLY A 83 4.88 -5.66 -9.67
N VAL A 84 5.34 -6.73 -10.32
CA VAL A 84 6.51 -6.70 -11.19
C VAL A 84 6.38 -5.78 -12.41
N LYS A 85 5.14 -5.47 -12.84
CA LYS A 85 4.90 -4.56 -13.99
C LYS A 85 5.49 -3.17 -13.79
N VAL A 86 5.51 -2.70 -12.55
CA VAL A 86 6.14 -1.42 -12.19
C VAL A 86 7.63 -1.48 -12.49
N GLN A 87 8.30 -2.54 -12.04
CA GLN A 87 9.74 -2.70 -12.22
C GLN A 87 10.10 -2.93 -13.69
N GLU A 88 9.28 -3.69 -14.43
CA GLU A 88 9.44 -3.83 -15.88
C GLU A 88 9.36 -2.48 -16.60
N ALA A 89 8.43 -1.62 -16.19
CA ALA A 89 8.29 -0.28 -16.77
C ALA A 89 9.49 0.62 -16.43
N ILE A 90 9.99 0.58 -15.20
CA ILE A 90 11.18 1.31 -14.75
C ILE A 90 12.40 0.90 -15.60
N LEU A 91 12.65 -0.40 -15.73
CA LEU A 91 13.78 -0.93 -16.50
C LEU A 91 13.66 -0.60 -18.00
N ARG A 92 12.47 -0.75 -18.58
CA ARG A 92 12.20 -0.43 -19.99
C ARG A 92 12.47 1.04 -20.31
N ASN A 93 12.22 1.93 -19.37
CA ASN A 93 12.47 3.37 -19.52
C ASN A 93 13.89 3.78 -19.10
N HIS A 94 14.78 2.83 -18.82
CA HIS A 94 16.16 3.09 -18.43
C HIS A 94 16.30 4.09 -17.28
N GLU A 95 15.38 4.03 -16.31
CA GLU A 95 15.43 4.91 -15.15
C GLU A 95 16.67 4.61 -14.31
N LYS A 96 17.34 5.65 -13.87
CA LYS A 96 18.50 5.54 -12.98
C LYS A 96 18.13 5.15 -11.56
N TYR A 97 16.90 5.49 -11.16
CA TYR A 97 16.39 5.28 -9.80
C TYR A 97 15.05 4.58 -9.81
N ALA A 98 14.88 3.69 -8.85
CA ALA A 98 13.62 3.09 -8.45
C ALA A 98 13.34 3.41 -6.97
N GLY A 99 12.29 2.86 -6.41
CA GLY A 99 12.01 3.00 -4.99
C GLY A 99 10.56 2.71 -4.67
N CYS A 100 10.13 3.16 -3.50
CA CYS A 100 8.76 3.01 -3.04
C CYS A 100 8.24 4.32 -2.42
N THR A 101 6.92 4.42 -2.36
CA THR A 101 6.21 5.59 -1.84
C THR A 101 5.12 5.16 -0.88
N VAL A 102 5.09 5.74 0.31
CA VAL A 102 3.91 5.73 1.19
C VAL A 102 3.13 7.01 0.93
N HIS A 103 1.84 6.89 0.64
CA HIS A 103 0.96 8.02 0.32
C HIS A 103 -0.43 7.84 0.93
N TYR A 104 -1.16 8.92 1.12
CA TYR A 104 -2.58 8.85 1.41
C TYR A 104 -3.36 8.33 0.21
N VAL A 105 -4.44 7.60 0.46
CA VAL A 105 -5.34 7.13 -0.60
C VAL A 105 -6.46 8.13 -0.76
N ASP A 106 -6.67 8.57 -2.00
CA ASP A 106 -7.77 9.44 -2.42
C ASP A 106 -8.69 8.74 -3.42
N SER A 107 -9.58 9.50 -4.07
CA SER A 107 -10.56 8.94 -5.01
C SER A 107 -9.98 8.50 -6.35
N GLU A 108 -8.71 8.81 -6.61
CA GLU A 108 -8.01 8.39 -7.82
C GLU A 108 -6.89 7.39 -7.50
N ILE A 109 -6.27 6.79 -8.51
CA ILE A 109 -5.30 5.72 -8.27
C ILE A 109 -3.91 6.32 -8.15
N ASP A 110 -3.29 6.14 -6.96
CA ASP A 110 -1.91 6.52 -6.64
C ASP A 110 -1.63 8.04 -6.77
N THR A 111 -2.65 8.89 -6.57
CA THR A 111 -2.54 10.37 -6.70
C THR A 111 -2.49 11.10 -5.37
N GLY A 112 -2.83 10.45 -4.27
CA GLY A 112 -2.89 11.07 -2.95
C GLY A 112 -1.55 11.61 -2.45
N GLU A 113 -1.62 12.52 -1.47
CA GLU A 113 -0.47 13.19 -0.88
C GLU A 113 0.62 12.21 -0.42
N ILE A 114 1.84 12.45 -0.84
CA ILE A 114 3.00 11.63 -0.48
C ILE A 114 3.41 11.92 0.97
N ILE A 115 3.53 10.85 1.76
CA ILE A 115 3.98 10.91 3.15
C ILE A 115 5.49 10.70 3.22
N ALA A 116 5.99 9.68 2.53
CA ALA A 116 7.41 9.35 2.52
C ALA A 116 7.78 8.58 1.24
N GLN A 117 9.02 8.73 0.82
CA GLN A 117 9.59 7.98 -0.30
C GLN A 117 10.98 7.45 0.05
N LYS A 118 11.30 6.29 -0.48
CA LYS A 118 12.65 5.74 -0.44
C LYS A 118 13.14 5.49 -1.85
N LYS A 119 14.30 6.05 -2.18
CA LYS A 119 14.95 5.95 -3.49
C LYS A 119 16.14 4.99 -3.43
N ILE A 120 16.27 4.11 -4.42
CA ILE A 120 17.41 3.22 -4.64
C ILE A 120 17.92 3.36 -6.07
N LEU A 121 19.20 3.01 -6.29
CA LEU A 121 19.77 2.91 -7.64
C LEU A 121 19.27 1.66 -8.35
N VAL A 122 18.96 1.76 -9.63
CA VAL A 122 18.77 0.62 -10.52
C VAL A 122 20.15 0.08 -10.87
N MET A 123 20.36 -1.23 -10.71
CA MET A 123 21.63 -1.87 -11.01
C MET A 123 21.71 -2.25 -12.49
N GLU A 124 22.92 -2.27 -13.02
CA GLU A 124 23.16 -2.71 -14.38
C GLU A 124 22.79 -4.19 -14.54
N ASN A 125 22.04 -4.51 -15.59
CA ASN A 125 21.60 -5.87 -15.94
C ASN A 125 20.72 -6.58 -14.89
N GLU A 126 20.17 -5.88 -13.88
CA GLU A 126 19.22 -6.52 -12.98
C GLU A 126 17.87 -6.79 -13.67
N SER A 127 17.24 -7.89 -13.32
CA SER A 127 15.88 -8.23 -13.75
C SER A 127 14.82 -7.45 -12.96
N ALA A 128 13.59 -7.40 -13.49
CA ALA A 128 12.48 -6.77 -12.79
C ALA A 128 12.16 -7.46 -11.44
N TRP A 129 12.40 -8.74 -11.31
CA TRP A 129 12.22 -9.48 -10.07
C TRP A 129 13.28 -9.13 -9.03
N GLU A 130 14.56 -8.99 -9.43
CA GLU A 130 15.64 -8.57 -8.53
C GLU A 130 15.41 -7.14 -8.05
N LEU A 131 15.12 -6.21 -8.97
CA LEU A 131 14.76 -4.84 -8.62
C LEU A 131 13.54 -4.81 -7.68
N GLY A 132 12.50 -5.59 -7.98
CA GLY A 132 11.29 -5.69 -7.15
C GLY A 132 11.59 -6.20 -5.74
N GLY A 133 12.45 -7.19 -5.60
CA GLY A 133 12.91 -7.69 -4.30
C GLY A 133 13.65 -6.63 -3.49
N ARG A 134 14.50 -5.83 -4.13
CA ARG A 134 15.23 -4.72 -3.49
C ARG A 134 14.28 -3.59 -3.07
N VAL A 135 13.31 -3.23 -3.92
CA VAL A 135 12.27 -2.25 -3.59
C VAL A 135 11.43 -2.75 -2.41
N PHE A 136 11.02 -4.01 -2.42
CA PHE A 136 10.25 -4.62 -1.32
C PHE A 136 11.00 -4.57 0.03
N ASN A 137 12.31 -4.77 0.04
CA ASN A 137 13.12 -4.62 1.26
C ASN A 137 13.05 -3.18 1.82
N GLU A 138 12.98 -2.17 0.95
CA GLU A 138 12.80 -0.78 1.40
C GLU A 138 11.35 -0.50 1.85
N GLU A 139 10.36 -1.15 1.24
CA GLU A 139 8.95 -1.05 1.68
C GLU A 139 8.76 -1.53 3.12
N ILE A 140 9.39 -2.65 3.48
CA ILE A 140 9.35 -3.22 4.85
C ILE A 140 9.89 -2.23 5.88
N ILE A 141 10.85 -1.40 5.50
CA ILE A 141 11.46 -0.38 6.38
C ILE A 141 10.62 0.90 6.39
N LEU A 142 10.21 1.37 5.20
CA LEU A 142 9.57 2.67 5.04
C LEU A 142 8.16 2.72 5.62
N LEU A 143 7.36 1.66 5.42
CA LEU A 143 5.96 1.65 5.87
C LEU A 143 5.81 1.78 7.39
N PRO A 144 6.52 1.03 8.24
CA PRO A 144 6.47 1.22 9.69
C PRO A 144 6.94 2.61 10.15
N LEU A 145 7.95 3.18 9.48
CA LEU A 145 8.44 4.54 9.78
C LEU A 145 7.37 5.60 9.45
N ALA A 146 6.68 5.46 8.33
CA ALA A 146 5.58 6.35 7.94
C ALA A 146 4.40 6.25 8.92
N ILE A 147 4.03 5.03 9.34
CA ILE A 147 2.98 4.80 10.35
C ILE A 147 3.36 5.47 11.67
N LYS A 148 4.62 5.31 12.12
CA LYS A 148 5.12 5.96 13.34
C LYS A 148 5.02 7.48 13.24
N HIS A 149 5.45 8.06 12.13
CA HIS A 149 5.38 9.50 11.88
C HIS A 149 3.94 10.03 11.95
N ILE A 150 2.99 9.36 11.28
CA ILE A 150 1.56 9.73 11.31
C ILE A 150 1.04 9.68 12.75
N ARG A 151 1.35 8.61 13.50
CA ARG A 151 0.89 8.45 14.88
C ARG A 151 1.45 9.53 15.81
N GLU A 152 2.68 9.96 15.60
CA GLU A 152 3.29 11.04 16.37
C GLU A 152 2.61 12.38 16.05
N ALA A 153 2.35 12.67 14.78
CA ALA A 153 1.60 13.85 14.36
C ALA A 153 0.18 13.89 14.94
N MET A 154 -0.53 12.76 15.00
CA MET A 154 -1.87 12.67 15.60
C MET A 154 -1.91 12.97 17.09
N LYS A 155 -0.79 12.75 17.84
CA LYS A 155 -0.70 13.03 19.26
C LYS A 155 -0.47 14.52 19.60
N VAL A 156 -0.06 15.31 18.61
CA VAL A 156 0.26 16.75 18.77
C VAL A 156 -0.96 17.63 18.55
N ILE A 157 -2.06 17.05 17.99
CA ILE A 157 -3.32 17.79 17.81
C ILE A 157 -4.10 17.67 19.12
N PRO A 158 -4.36 18.80 19.84
CA PRO A 158 -5.08 18.82 21.11
C PRO A 158 -6.54 18.41 20.97
#